data_b6e1267690ba9298ca08a720b8637295
#
_entry.id   b6e1267690ba9298ca08a720b8637295
#
_cell.length_a   1.000
_cell.length_b   1.000
_cell.length_c   1.000
_cell.angle_alpha   90.00
_cell.angle_beta   90.00
_cell.angle_gamma   90.00
#
_symmetry.space_group_name_H-M   'P 1'
#
loop_
_entity.id
_entity.type
_entity.pdbx_description
1 polymer ?
#
loop_
_entity_poly.entity_id
_entity_poly.type
_entity_poly.pdbx_seq_one_letter_code
_entity_poly.pdbx_strand_id
1 'polypeptide(L)'
;MDKKQKDTSTLALSKLPGLPQRFIILLAEEIAKVMVLRMPGVNLATSGKRKQKKKTPKILDPIFLDTSAIIDGRVFEIIQMGLMTGTIVITDSILRELKYIADSQDAVRRERGRRGLDKLAKLRKVRGIKMQILKEQYNDNSGKPGEVDERIIKAAREYKGKIITCDYNLDKKANIDGVTAVNLNGLANVLKVLAVPGEALHIKIQHAGKEETQGVGYLGDGTMIVVEEGKDLLGKSIDVVVSRVIQTSSGRILFAKKI
;
A
#
# COMPACT_ATOMS: atom_id res chain seq x y z
N MET A 1 -64.76 24.57 -0.93
CA MET A 1 -65.12 25.21 0.37
C MET A 1 -64.24 24.56 1.42
N ASP A 2 -63.42 25.13 2.16
CA ASP A 2 -62.81 26.42 2.46
C ASP A 2 -61.48 26.11 3.19
N LYS A 3 -60.43 26.66 2.77
CA LYS A 3 -59.60 27.79 3.25
C LYS A 3 -59.12 27.76 4.71
N LYS A 4 -57.86 27.83 4.82
CA LYS A 4 -57.01 28.64 5.74
C LYS A 4 -57.06 28.33 7.23
N GLN A 5 -55.97 27.86 7.76
CA GLN A 5 -55.41 28.41 8.99
C GLN A 5 -53.91 28.73 8.78
N LYS A 6 -53.69 30.04 8.63
CA LYS A 6 -52.39 30.72 8.56
C LYS A 6 -51.99 31.16 9.97
N ASP A 7 -50.76 30.95 10.26
CA ASP A 7 -49.85 31.82 11.00
C ASP A 7 -50.42 32.81 12.03
N THR A 8 -50.21 32.50 13.31
CA THR A 8 -50.45 33.47 14.40
C THR A 8 -49.37 33.47 15.50
N SER A 9 -48.14 33.09 15.21
CA SER A 9 -47.08 33.12 16.24
C SER A 9 -45.88 34.06 15.96
N THR A 10 -45.89 34.78 14.82
CA THR A 10 -44.75 35.65 14.46
C THR A 10 -44.98 37.16 14.63
N LEU A 11 -46.16 37.55 15.16
CA LEU A 11 -46.60 38.96 15.14
C LEU A 11 -46.58 39.71 16.49
N ALA A 12 -46.11 39.09 17.57
CA ALA A 12 -46.18 39.73 18.91
C ALA A 12 -44.87 40.40 19.39
N LEU A 13 -43.76 40.26 18.69
CA LEU A 13 -42.44 40.77 19.15
C LEU A 13 -41.94 42.02 18.43
N SER A 14 -42.73 42.62 17.52
CA SER A 14 -42.28 43.76 16.70
C SER A 14 -42.65 45.14 17.22
N LYS A 15 -43.20 45.29 18.44
CA LYS A 15 -43.63 46.59 19.00
C LYS A 15 -43.12 46.84 20.40
N LEU A 16 -41.79 46.82 20.60
CA LEU A 16 -41.15 47.44 21.76
C LEU A 16 -40.35 48.65 21.27
N PRO A 17 -40.76 49.89 21.53
CA PRO A 17 -40.03 51.05 21.09
C PRO A 17 -38.80 51.25 21.97
N GLY A 18 -37.61 51.28 21.34
CA GLY A 18 -36.40 51.74 21.98
C GLY A 18 -35.21 50.79 22.09
N LEU A 19 -35.32 49.54 21.67
CA LEU A 19 -34.18 48.60 21.75
C LEU A 19 -33.59 48.30 20.34
N PRO A 20 -32.28 48.36 20.18
CA PRO A 20 -31.61 48.03 18.90
C PRO A 20 -31.93 46.56 18.51
N GLN A 21 -32.27 46.34 17.26
CA GLN A 21 -32.63 44.98 16.74
C GLN A 21 -31.59 43.90 17.11
N ARG A 22 -30.32 44.25 17.22
CA ARG A 22 -29.25 43.33 17.69
C ARG A 22 -29.45 42.84 19.13
N PHE A 23 -30.03 43.68 19.97
CA PHE A 23 -30.29 43.32 21.37
C PHE A 23 -31.49 42.35 21.51
N ILE A 24 -32.50 42.53 20.67
CA ILE A 24 -33.66 41.61 20.61
C ILE A 24 -33.24 40.21 20.15
N ILE A 25 -32.34 40.13 19.17
CA ILE A 25 -31.81 38.84 18.66
C ILE A 25 -31.00 38.14 19.74
N LEU A 26 -30.09 38.84 20.42
CA LEU A 26 -29.29 38.33 21.53
C LEU A 26 -30.17 37.85 22.70
N LEU A 27 -31.20 38.60 23.05
CA LEU A 27 -32.12 38.22 24.12
C LEU A 27 -32.97 36.99 23.74
N ALA A 28 -33.40 36.90 22.49
CA ALA A 28 -34.10 35.73 21.98
C ALA A 28 -33.23 34.46 21.96
N GLU A 29 -31.96 34.58 21.63
CA GLU A 29 -31.01 33.46 21.70
C GLU A 29 -30.76 33.02 23.16
N GLU A 30 -30.64 33.94 24.10
CA GLU A 30 -30.42 33.63 25.52
C GLU A 30 -31.65 33.01 26.16
N ILE A 31 -32.85 33.50 25.85
CA ILE A 31 -34.11 32.89 26.29
C ILE A 31 -34.28 31.51 25.72
N ALA A 32 -33.92 31.29 24.43
CA ALA A 32 -33.99 29.98 23.81
C ALA A 32 -33.02 28.98 24.49
N LYS A 33 -31.82 29.40 24.86
CA LYS A 33 -30.85 28.58 25.63
C LYS A 33 -31.41 28.21 27.02
N VAL A 34 -31.99 29.14 27.73
CA VAL A 34 -32.56 28.90 29.06
C VAL A 34 -33.81 28.00 29.02
N MET A 35 -34.66 28.14 28.00
CA MET A 35 -35.79 27.23 27.80
C MET A 35 -35.37 25.80 27.49
N VAL A 36 -34.31 25.59 26.68
CA VAL A 36 -33.78 24.27 26.37
C VAL A 36 -33.17 23.59 27.61
N LEU A 37 -32.59 24.37 28.53
CA LEU A 37 -32.01 23.85 29.79
C LEU A 37 -33.06 23.49 30.85
N ARG A 38 -34.30 23.99 30.78
CA ARG A 38 -35.34 23.77 31.80
C ARG A 38 -36.45 22.80 31.42
N MET A 39 -36.48 22.24 30.24
CA MET A 39 -37.44 21.20 29.83
C MET A 39 -36.82 19.81 29.85
N PRO A 40 -37.04 19.00 30.87
CA PRO A 40 -36.61 17.59 30.85
C PRO A 40 -37.52 16.86 29.85
N GLY A 41 -37.00 16.47 28.73
CA GLY A 41 -37.71 15.58 27.78
C GLY A 41 -37.89 16.08 26.34
N VAL A 42 -37.49 17.32 25.99
CA VAL A 42 -37.54 17.76 24.59
C VAL A 42 -36.16 17.60 23.97
N ASN A 43 -35.91 16.44 23.36
CA ASN A 43 -34.82 16.27 22.42
C ASN A 43 -35.14 17.14 21.19
N LEU A 44 -34.73 18.42 21.21
CA LEU A 44 -34.60 19.18 19.98
C LEU A 44 -33.42 18.54 19.21
N ALA A 45 -33.77 17.58 18.38
CA ALA A 45 -32.87 17.11 17.32
C ALA A 45 -32.62 18.34 16.43
N THR A 46 -31.55 19.08 16.76
CA THR A 46 -30.95 20.00 15.81
C THR A 46 -30.65 19.14 14.57
N SER A 47 -31.41 19.38 13.51
CA SER A 47 -31.21 18.73 12.22
C SER A 47 -29.91 19.30 11.56
N GLY A 48 -28.82 19.31 12.30
CA GLY A 48 -27.52 19.25 11.70
C GLY A 48 -27.52 17.94 10.96
N LYS A 49 -27.56 17.97 9.63
CA LYS A 49 -27.29 16.82 8.78
C LYS A 49 -25.97 16.20 9.25
N ARG A 50 -26.04 15.33 10.25
CA ARG A 50 -24.96 14.40 10.57
C ARG A 50 -24.75 13.68 9.26
N LYS A 51 -23.72 14.08 8.50
CA LYS A 51 -23.22 13.27 7.38
C LYS A 51 -23.10 11.87 7.96
N GLN A 52 -24.07 11.01 7.68
CA GLN A 52 -23.95 9.60 8.00
C GLN A 52 -22.64 9.20 7.34
N LYS A 53 -21.59 8.97 8.15
CA LYS A 53 -20.39 8.31 7.66
C LYS A 53 -20.91 7.03 7.03
N LYS A 54 -20.94 6.99 5.69
CA LYS A 54 -21.26 5.76 4.96
C LYS A 54 -20.38 4.70 5.59
N LYS A 55 -20.98 3.71 6.26
CA LYS A 55 -20.23 2.58 6.82
C LYS A 55 -19.49 1.96 5.66
N THR A 56 -18.17 2.10 5.62
CA THR A 56 -17.33 1.40 4.65
C THR A 56 -17.65 -0.09 4.73
N PRO A 57 -17.94 -0.74 3.61
CA PRO A 57 -18.21 -2.17 3.63
C PRO A 57 -17.02 -2.88 4.27
N LYS A 58 -17.30 -3.73 5.26
CA LYS A 58 -16.24 -4.43 5.99
C LYS A 58 -15.59 -5.46 5.07
N ILE A 59 -14.37 -5.20 4.66
CA ILE A 59 -13.51 -6.16 3.94
C ILE A 59 -12.67 -6.89 5.00
N LEU A 60 -12.65 -8.20 4.96
CA LEU A 60 -11.90 -9.01 5.92
C LEU A 60 -10.42 -9.05 5.48
N ASP A 61 -9.53 -8.63 6.38
CA ASP A 61 -8.08 -8.63 6.18
C ASP A 61 -7.65 -8.16 4.78
N PRO A 62 -7.95 -6.91 4.39
CA PRO A 62 -7.69 -6.46 3.04
C PRO A 62 -6.19 -6.30 2.77
N ILE A 63 -5.77 -6.85 1.63
CA ILE A 63 -4.41 -6.77 1.11
C ILE A 63 -4.47 -6.01 -0.22
N PHE A 64 -3.96 -4.79 -0.21
CA PHE A 64 -3.90 -3.92 -1.38
C PHE A 64 -2.65 -4.23 -2.19
N LEU A 65 -2.82 -4.53 -3.48
CA LEU A 65 -1.69 -4.74 -4.38
C LEU A 65 -1.41 -3.46 -5.17
N ASP A 66 -0.16 -3.04 -5.12
CA ASP A 66 0.36 -1.96 -5.93
C ASP A 66 0.73 -2.45 -7.35
N THR A 67 0.76 -1.54 -8.32
CA THR A 67 1.10 -1.80 -9.72
C THR A 67 2.46 -2.48 -9.85
N SER A 68 3.46 -2.04 -9.07
CA SER A 68 4.81 -2.61 -9.08
C SER A 68 4.83 -4.08 -8.66
N ALA A 69 4.06 -4.45 -7.62
CA ALA A 69 3.94 -5.82 -7.14
C ALA A 69 3.19 -6.73 -8.14
N ILE A 70 2.19 -6.18 -8.84
CA ILE A 70 1.44 -6.91 -9.88
C ILE A 70 2.34 -7.19 -11.08
N ILE A 71 3.11 -6.21 -11.54
CA ILE A 71 4.04 -6.35 -12.67
C ILE A 71 5.19 -7.32 -12.35
N ASP A 72 5.76 -7.23 -11.16
CA ASP A 72 6.79 -8.15 -10.68
C ASP A 72 6.27 -9.59 -10.67
N GLY A 73 5.12 -9.80 -10.07
CA GLY A 73 4.37 -11.04 -10.15
C GLY A 73 4.69 -12.07 -9.07
N ARG A 74 5.75 -11.94 -8.27
CA ARG A 74 6.06 -12.85 -7.14
C ARG A 74 4.93 -12.90 -6.12
N VAL A 75 4.19 -11.80 -5.96
CA VAL A 75 3.04 -11.75 -5.04
C VAL A 75 2.01 -12.84 -5.34
N PHE A 76 1.80 -13.19 -6.61
CA PHE A 76 0.81 -14.23 -6.99
C PHE A 76 1.24 -15.62 -6.53
N GLU A 77 2.53 -15.91 -6.61
CA GLU A 77 3.10 -17.19 -6.13
C GLU A 77 2.99 -17.29 -4.60
N ILE A 78 3.32 -16.21 -3.88
CA ILE A 78 3.19 -16.13 -2.42
C ILE A 78 1.73 -16.33 -1.97
N ILE A 79 0.77 -15.74 -2.70
CA ILE A 79 -0.66 -15.94 -2.44
C ILE A 79 -1.07 -17.39 -2.70
N GLN A 80 -0.60 -18.00 -3.81
CA GLN A 80 -0.93 -19.39 -4.15
C GLN A 80 -0.33 -20.39 -3.17
N MET A 81 0.82 -20.09 -2.57
CA MET A 81 1.41 -20.89 -1.48
C MET A 81 0.62 -20.79 -0.17
N GLY A 82 -0.39 -19.92 -0.09
CA GLY A 82 -1.18 -19.71 1.13
C GLY A 82 -0.50 -18.87 2.21
N LEU A 83 0.65 -18.25 1.92
CA LEU A 83 1.37 -17.39 2.87
C LEU A 83 0.68 -16.03 3.10
N MET A 84 -0.17 -15.62 2.18
CA MET A 84 -0.99 -14.42 2.31
C MET A 84 -2.46 -14.80 2.34
N THR A 85 -3.09 -14.62 3.49
CA THR A 85 -4.52 -14.87 3.71
C THR A 85 -5.27 -13.54 3.81
N GLY A 86 -6.51 -13.51 3.33
CA GLY A 86 -7.35 -12.31 3.35
C GLY A 86 -7.99 -11.99 2.00
N THR A 87 -8.53 -10.79 1.88
CA THR A 87 -9.15 -10.33 0.64
C THR A 87 -8.16 -9.49 -0.16
N ILE A 88 -7.81 -9.93 -1.34
CA ILE A 88 -6.97 -9.16 -2.27
C ILE A 88 -7.81 -8.00 -2.82
N VAL A 89 -7.33 -6.80 -2.63
CA VAL A 89 -8.00 -5.57 -3.06
C VAL A 89 -7.17 -4.87 -4.12
N ILE A 90 -7.80 -4.60 -5.26
CA ILE A 90 -7.23 -3.79 -6.33
C ILE A 90 -8.05 -2.51 -6.41
N THR A 91 -7.42 -1.35 -6.26
CA THR A 91 -8.12 -0.09 -6.43
C THR A 91 -8.32 0.22 -7.92
N ASP A 92 -9.32 1.02 -8.23
CA ASP A 92 -9.62 1.40 -9.60
C ASP A 92 -8.47 2.22 -10.23
N SER A 93 -7.76 3.02 -9.42
CA SER A 93 -6.56 3.76 -9.84
C SER A 93 -5.44 2.82 -10.28
N ILE A 94 -5.11 1.79 -9.50
CA ILE A 94 -4.11 0.77 -9.84
C ILE A 94 -4.51 0.03 -11.12
N LEU A 95 -5.78 -0.32 -11.28
CA LEU A 95 -6.26 -1.01 -12.47
C LEU A 95 -6.13 -0.14 -13.74
N ARG A 96 -6.38 1.18 -13.62
CA ARG A 96 -6.20 2.14 -14.72
C ARG A 96 -4.72 2.29 -15.08
N GLU A 97 -3.86 2.43 -14.08
CA GLU A 97 -2.41 2.54 -14.30
C GLU A 97 -1.87 1.28 -15.00
N LEU A 98 -2.27 0.10 -14.54
CA LEU A 98 -1.87 -1.16 -15.16
C LEU A 98 -2.33 -1.27 -16.61
N LYS A 99 -3.57 -0.81 -16.94
CA LYS A 99 -4.05 -0.73 -18.31
C LYS A 99 -3.22 0.25 -19.15
N TYR A 100 -2.92 1.43 -18.59
CA TYR A 100 -2.07 2.40 -19.27
C TYR A 100 -0.69 1.83 -19.61
N ILE A 101 -0.09 1.06 -18.70
CA ILE A 101 1.18 0.35 -18.94
C ILE A 101 1.00 -0.72 -20.03
N ALA A 102 -0.11 -1.46 -20.01
CA ALA A 102 -0.42 -2.50 -21.02
C ALA A 102 -0.68 -1.95 -22.42
N ASP A 103 -1.01 -0.66 -22.53
CA ASP A 103 -1.23 0.07 -23.79
C ASP A 103 -0.02 0.95 -24.18
N SER A 104 1.09 0.85 -23.45
CA SER A 104 2.31 1.63 -23.72
C SER A 104 2.87 1.35 -25.11
N GLN A 105 3.48 2.36 -25.73
CA GLN A 105 4.22 2.20 -26.98
C GLN A 105 5.49 1.37 -26.81
N ASP A 106 6.14 1.45 -25.64
CA ASP A 106 7.28 0.62 -25.27
C ASP A 106 6.86 -0.85 -25.16
N ALA A 107 7.46 -1.70 -25.99
CA ALA A 107 7.12 -3.13 -26.09
C ALA A 107 7.36 -3.88 -24.77
N VAL A 108 8.42 -3.53 -24.03
CA VAL A 108 8.76 -4.19 -22.75
C VAL A 108 7.76 -3.79 -21.65
N ARG A 109 7.46 -2.50 -21.55
CA ARG A 109 6.44 -2.00 -20.61
C ARG A 109 5.07 -2.59 -20.91
N ARG A 110 4.66 -2.58 -22.18
CA ARG A 110 3.40 -3.15 -22.65
C ARG A 110 3.26 -4.62 -22.27
N GLU A 111 4.29 -5.41 -22.53
CA GLU A 111 4.29 -6.83 -22.21
C GLU A 111 4.18 -7.07 -20.69
N ARG A 112 4.90 -6.31 -19.86
CA ARG A 112 4.80 -6.37 -18.41
C ARG A 112 3.40 -6.05 -17.91
N GLY A 113 2.79 -4.98 -18.45
CA GLY A 113 1.41 -4.61 -18.09
C GLY A 113 0.40 -5.70 -18.45
N ARG A 114 0.49 -6.27 -19.66
CA ARG A 114 -0.39 -7.36 -20.12
C ARG A 114 -0.25 -8.60 -19.25
N ARG A 115 0.99 -9.03 -18.92
CA ARG A 115 1.24 -10.14 -18.00
C ARG A 115 0.63 -9.89 -16.63
N GLY A 116 0.71 -8.66 -16.11
CA GLY A 116 0.09 -8.28 -14.85
C GLY A 116 -1.43 -8.45 -14.88
N LEU A 117 -2.09 -7.95 -15.93
CA LEU A 117 -3.54 -8.12 -16.14
C LEU A 117 -3.95 -9.60 -16.23
N ASP A 118 -3.18 -10.41 -16.97
CA ASP A 118 -3.43 -11.85 -17.12
C ASP A 118 -3.29 -12.59 -15.78
N LYS A 119 -2.27 -12.24 -14.97
CA LYS A 119 -2.09 -12.82 -13.64
C LYS A 119 -3.25 -12.45 -12.72
N LEU A 120 -3.73 -11.20 -12.74
CA LEU A 120 -4.93 -10.80 -11.98
C LEU A 120 -6.18 -11.57 -12.43
N ALA A 121 -6.38 -11.75 -13.74
CA ALA A 121 -7.51 -12.51 -14.27
C ALA A 121 -7.46 -13.99 -13.85
N LYS A 122 -6.26 -14.59 -13.80
CA LYS A 122 -6.05 -15.96 -13.31
C LYS A 122 -6.30 -16.05 -11.81
N LEU A 123 -5.79 -15.11 -11.02
CA LEU A 123 -5.98 -15.09 -9.56
C LEU A 123 -7.45 -15.08 -9.17
N ARG A 124 -8.28 -14.34 -9.90
CA ARG A 124 -9.73 -14.27 -9.67
C ARG A 124 -10.44 -15.62 -9.78
N LYS A 125 -9.85 -16.59 -10.52
CA LYS A 125 -10.40 -17.93 -10.75
C LYS A 125 -9.90 -18.95 -9.72
N VAL A 126 -8.93 -18.61 -8.88
CA VAL A 126 -8.37 -19.53 -7.90
C VAL A 126 -9.34 -19.72 -6.74
N ARG A 127 -9.67 -20.98 -6.43
CA ARG A 127 -10.54 -21.32 -5.28
C ARG A 127 -9.87 -20.91 -3.96
N GLY A 128 -10.67 -20.34 -3.05
CA GLY A 128 -10.20 -19.94 -1.72
C GLY A 128 -9.62 -18.52 -1.67
N ILE A 129 -9.32 -17.88 -2.80
CA ILE A 129 -8.84 -16.50 -2.84
C ILE A 129 -10.01 -15.56 -3.13
N LYS A 130 -10.24 -14.61 -2.21
CA LYS A 130 -11.20 -13.53 -2.42
C LYS A 130 -10.48 -12.35 -3.06
N MET A 131 -10.97 -11.88 -4.20
CA MET A 131 -10.45 -10.68 -4.86
C MET A 131 -11.59 -9.68 -5.07
N GLN A 132 -11.34 -8.43 -4.74
CA GLN A 132 -12.30 -7.34 -4.87
C GLN A 132 -11.67 -6.15 -5.58
N ILE A 133 -12.41 -5.53 -6.51
CA ILE A 133 -12.05 -4.24 -7.10
C ILE A 133 -12.74 -3.17 -6.28
N LEU A 134 -11.96 -2.27 -5.69
CA LEU A 134 -12.46 -1.15 -4.91
C LEU A 134 -12.59 0.08 -5.80
N LYS A 135 -13.83 0.54 -5.97
CA LYS A 135 -14.11 1.80 -6.66
C LYS A 135 -13.80 2.96 -5.72
N GLU A 136 -12.88 3.79 -6.10
CA GLU A 136 -12.53 5.00 -5.36
C GLU A 136 -13.57 6.09 -5.63
N GLN A 137 -14.06 6.76 -4.59
CA GLN A 137 -15.08 7.82 -4.69
C GLN A 137 -14.45 9.18 -5.05
N TYR A 138 -13.40 9.21 -5.86
CA TYR A 138 -12.74 10.45 -6.22
C TYR A 138 -13.13 10.90 -7.63
N ASN A 139 -13.71 12.10 -7.70
CA ASN A 139 -14.13 12.75 -8.94
C ASN A 139 -12.98 13.37 -9.73
N ASP A 140 -11.72 13.05 -9.41
CA ASP A 140 -10.59 13.69 -10.06
C ASP A 140 -9.92 12.74 -11.07
N ASN A 141 -9.99 13.14 -12.35
CA ASN A 141 -9.40 12.43 -13.49
C ASN A 141 -7.91 12.75 -13.69
N SER A 142 -7.27 13.45 -12.75
CA SER A 142 -5.87 13.77 -12.84
C SER A 142 -5.03 12.53 -12.53
N GLY A 143 -4.58 11.84 -13.55
CA GLY A 143 -3.72 10.66 -13.45
C GLY A 143 -2.24 11.02 -13.20
N LYS A 144 -1.95 11.93 -12.27
CA LYS A 144 -0.57 12.26 -11.91
C LYS A 144 0.07 11.12 -11.11
N PRO A 145 1.34 10.75 -11.37
CA PRO A 145 1.98 9.59 -10.76
C PRO A 145 1.96 9.58 -9.22
N GLY A 146 2.06 10.70 -8.54
CA GLY A 146 2.02 10.77 -7.07
C GLY A 146 0.62 10.58 -6.44
N GLU A 147 -0.44 10.70 -7.22
CA GLU A 147 -1.83 10.58 -6.72
C GLU A 147 -2.27 9.14 -6.55
N VAL A 148 -1.75 8.20 -7.34
CA VAL A 148 -2.07 6.77 -7.23
C VAL A 148 -1.57 6.22 -5.89
N ASP A 149 -0.34 6.58 -5.50
CA ASP A 149 0.26 6.21 -4.23
C ASP A 149 -0.56 6.71 -3.03
N GLU A 150 -0.98 7.99 -3.08
CA GLU A 150 -1.80 8.57 -2.02
C GLU A 150 -3.18 7.90 -1.92
N ARG A 151 -3.75 7.51 -3.05
CA ARG A 151 -5.05 6.84 -3.11
C ARG A 151 -4.97 5.45 -2.50
N ILE A 152 -3.96 4.66 -2.85
CA ILE A 152 -3.80 3.32 -2.28
C ILE A 152 -3.51 3.38 -0.77
N ILE A 153 -2.67 4.32 -0.30
CA ILE A 153 -2.39 4.53 1.13
C ILE A 153 -3.68 4.92 1.86
N LYS A 154 -4.45 5.86 1.32
CA LYS A 154 -5.71 6.29 1.93
C LYS A 154 -6.73 5.16 1.99
N ALA A 155 -6.88 4.39 0.92
CA ALA A 155 -7.76 3.22 0.89
C ALA A 155 -7.30 2.17 1.92
N ALA A 156 -6.02 1.83 1.96
CA ALA A 156 -5.48 0.87 2.91
C ALA A 156 -5.69 1.34 4.37
N ARG A 157 -5.54 2.63 4.66
CA ARG A 157 -5.82 3.21 5.99
C ARG A 157 -7.31 3.11 6.35
N GLU A 158 -8.21 3.47 5.41
CA GLU A 158 -9.65 3.46 5.63
C GLU A 158 -10.18 2.05 5.94
N TYR A 159 -9.69 1.05 5.22
CA TYR A 159 -10.08 -0.35 5.38
C TYR A 159 -9.21 -1.13 6.36
N LYS A 160 -8.22 -0.48 7.02
CA LYS A 160 -7.26 -1.11 7.93
C LYS A 160 -6.50 -2.28 7.28
N GLY A 161 -6.14 -2.11 6.03
CA GLY A 161 -5.44 -3.11 5.24
C GLY A 161 -3.93 -2.93 5.22
N LYS A 162 -3.24 -3.85 4.53
CA LYS A 162 -1.80 -3.80 4.24
C LYS A 162 -1.60 -3.51 2.75
N ILE A 163 -0.48 -2.91 2.41
CA ILE A 163 -0.07 -2.68 1.01
C ILE A 163 1.07 -3.64 0.69
N ILE A 164 1.03 -4.26 -0.49
CA ILE A 164 2.13 -5.04 -1.04
C ILE A 164 2.69 -4.28 -2.23
N THR A 165 3.98 -3.97 -2.19
CA THR A 165 4.65 -3.19 -3.23
C THR A 165 6.08 -3.69 -3.46
N CYS A 166 6.66 -3.33 -4.61
CA CYS A 166 8.11 -3.41 -4.87
C CYS A 166 8.78 -2.04 -4.79
N ASP A 167 7.98 -0.96 -4.69
CA ASP A 167 8.48 0.41 -4.62
C ASP A 167 8.92 0.77 -3.19
N TYR A 168 10.17 1.23 -3.09
CA TYR A 168 10.74 1.66 -1.81
C TYR A 168 10.09 2.93 -1.28
N ASN A 169 9.77 3.88 -2.17
CA ASN A 169 9.19 5.18 -1.77
C ASN A 169 7.77 5.00 -1.27
N LEU A 170 6.95 4.19 -1.95
CA LEU A 170 5.61 3.86 -1.50
C LEU A 170 5.62 3.13 -0.15
N ASP A 171 6.55 2.17 0.04
CA ASP A 171 6.75 1.49 1.33
C ASP A 171 7.04 2.49 2.46
N LYS A 172 7.99 3.40 2.25
CA LYS A 172 8.34 4.42 3.25
C LYS A 172 7.18 5.37 3.54
N LYS A 173 6.53 5.89 2.49
CA LYS A 173 5.38 6.80 2.61
C LYS A 173 4.22 6.15 3.37
N ALA A 174 3.88 4.90 3.04
CA ALA A 174 2.82 4.16 3.71
C ALA A 174 3.12 3.98 5.21
N ASN A 175 4.35 3.60 5.56
CA ASN A 175 4.76 3.41 6.96
C ASN A 175 4.72 4.73 7.75
N ILE A 176 5.16 5.86 7.19
CA ILE A 176 5.04 7.20 7.80
C ILE A 176 3.57 7.53 8.05
N ASP A 177 2.71 7.17 7.13
CA ASP A 177 1.27 7.38 7.19
C ASP A 177 0.53 6.37 8.10
N GLY A 178 1.24 5.49 8.81
CA GLY A 178 0.70 4.50 9.73
C GLY A 178 0.00 3.33 9.05
N VAL A 179 0.30 3.08 7.77
CA VAL A 179 -0.21 1.93 7.00
C VAL A 179 0.90 0.90 6.87
N THR A 180 0.62 -0.35 7.24
CA THR A 180 1.58 -1.44 7.05
C THR A 180 1.81 -1.70 5.57
N ALA A 181 3.04 -1.51 5.10
CA ALA A 181 3.45 -1.91 3.78
C ALA A 181 4.46 -3.07 3.86
N VAL A 182 4.36 -4.00 2.92
CA VAL A 182 5.29 -5.12 2.76
C VAL A 182 6.00 -4.97 1.43
N ASN A 183 7.29 -4.68 1.49
CA ASN A 183 8.12 -4.60 0.28
C ASN A 183 8.60 -6.00 -0.11
N LEU A 184 8.23 -6.46 -1.32
CA LEU A 184 8.60 -7.80 -1.81
C LEU A 184 10.11 -7.99 -1.98
N ASN A 185 10.85 -6.93 -2.29
CA ASN A 185 12.31 -7.01 -2.38
C ASN A 185 12.92 -7.16 -0.98
N GLY A 186 12.38 -6.43 0.01
CA GLY A 186 12.75 -6.60 1.41
C GLY A 186 12.48 -8.01 1.92
N LEU A 187 11.28 -8.53 1.63
CA LEU A 187 10.92 -9.91 1.97
C LEU A 187 11.86 -10.93 1.32
N ALA A 188 12.14 -10.80 0.03
CA ALA A 188 13.08 -11.67 -0.66
C ALA A 188 14.47 -11.64 -0.03
N ASN A 189 14.95 -10.46 0.40
CA ASN A 189 16.24 -10.34 1.07
C ASN A 189 16.27 -11.03 2.44
N VAL A 190 15.16 -11.02 3.18
CA VAL A 190 15.05 -11.72 4.47
C VAL A 190 15.04 -13.24 4.27
N LEU A 191 14.43 -13.71 3.18
CA LEU A 191 14.32 -15.14 2.87
C LEU A 191 15.55 -15.72 2.15
N LYS A 192 16.52 -14.89 1.76
CA LYS A 192 17.77 -15.40 1.19
C LYS A 192 18.48 -16.28 2.19
N VAL A 193 18.93 -17.44 1.71
CA VAL A 193 19.77 -18.35 2.50
C VAL A 193 21.02 -17.58 2.94
N LEU A 194 21.23 -17.58 4.24
CA LEU A 194 22.42 -16.98 4.82
C LEU A 194 23.53 -18.02 4.78
N ALA A 195 24.40 -17.96 3.80
CA ALA A 195 25.65 -18.71 3.90
C ALA A 195 26.38 -18.29 5.18
N VAL A 196 26.72 -19.28 5.99
CA VAL A 196 27.41 -19.07 7.30
C VAL A 196 28.88 -19.46 7.19
N PRO A 197 29.76 -18.82 7.94
CA PRO A 197 31.16 -19.28 8.01
C PRO A 197 31.23 -20.77 8.36
N GLY A 198 32.08 -21.50 7.65
CA GLY A 198 32.19 -22.97 7.73
C GLY A 198 31.35 -23.76 6.75
N GLU A 199 30.40 -23.12 6.04
CA GLU A 199 29.59 -23.79 5.03
C GLU A 199 30.40 -24.10 3.75
N ALA A 200 30.27 -25.34 3.24
CA ALA A 200 30.85 -25.74 1.98
C ALA A 200 29.92 -25.41 0.82
N LEU A 201 30.44 -24.79 -0.22
CA LEU A 201 29.69 -24.35 -1.39
C LEU A 201 30.39 -24.80 -2.66
N HIS A 202 29.60 -25.20 -3.67
CA HIS A 202 30.09 -25.48 -5.02
C HIS A 202 29.87 -24.28 -5.92
N ILE A 203 30.94 -23.65 -6.42
CA ILE A 203 30.81 -22.42 -7.20
C ILE A 203 31.67 -22.45 -8.44
N LYS A 204 31.26 -21.71 -9.47
CA LYS A 204 32.08 -21.47 -10.67
C LYS A 204 32.79 -20.13 -10.54
N ILE A 205 34.11 -20.12 -10.70
CA ILE A 205 34.89 -18.89 -10.75
C ILE A 205 34.73 -18.24 -12.12
N GLN A 206 34.22 -17.00 -12.12
CA GLN A 206 33.87 -16.29 -13.36
C GLN A 206 34.84 -15.17 -13.70
N HIS A 207 35.37 -14.49 -12.69
CA HIS A 207 36.23 -13.33 -12.86
C HIS A 207 37.42 -13.37 -11.90
N ALA A 208 38.50 -12.65 -12.23
CA ALA A 208 39.58 -12.36 -11.28
C ALA A 208 39.06 -11.37 -10.22
N GLY A 209 39.48 -11.53 -8.97
CA GLY A 209 39.19 -10.65 -7.88
C GLY A 209 39.98 -9.35 -7.89
N LYS A 210 39.83 -8.54 -6.86
CA LYS A 210 40.52 -7.27 -6.70
C LYS A 210 42.00 -7.48 -6.35
N GLU A 211 42.32 -8.50 -5.58
CA GLU A 211 43.69 -8.90 -5.25
C GLU A 211 44.22 -9.91 -6.28
N GLU A 212 45.55 -9.94 -6.45
CA GLU A 212 46.19 -10.69 -7.53
C GLU A 212 45.91 -12.19 -7.52
N THR A 213 45.62 -12.78 -6.38
CA THR A 213 45.35 -14.22 -6.22
C THR A 213 43.88 -14.59 -6.19
N GLN A 214 43.00 -13.61 -6.06
CA GLN A 214 41.57 -13.86 -5.83
C GLN A 214 40.83 -14.22 -7.11
N GLY A 215 39.84 -15.13 -6.96
CA GLY A 215 38.80 -15.40 -7.95
C GLY A 215 37.43 -14.98 -7.41
N VAL A 216 36.52 -14.62 -8.31
CA VAL A 216 35.15 -14.23 -7.97
C VAL A 216 34.15 -15.14 -8.67
N GLY A 217 33.22 -15.64 -7.94
CA GLY A 217 32.04 -16.35 -8.41
C GLY A 217 30.77 -15.77 -7.84
N TYR A 218 29.63 -16.33 -8.26
CA TYR A 218 28.31 -15.90 -7.78
C TYR A 218 27.47 -17.12 -7.44
N LEU A 219 26.71 -17.03 -6.36
CA LEU A 219 25.65 -17.99 -6.05
C LEU A 219 24.45 -17.80 -6.99
N GLY A 220 23.55 -18.76 -7.03
CA GLY A 220 22.34 -18.71 -7.85
C GLY A 220 21.42 -17.52 -7.53
N ASP A 221 21.52 -16.94 -6.33
CA ASP A 221 20.80 -15.75 -5.89
C ASP A 221 21.52 -14.42 -6.22
N GLY A 222 22.68 -14.49 -6.89
CA GLY A 222 23.51 -13.34 -7.24
C GLY A 222 24.45 -12.87 -6.12
N THR A 223 24.55 -13.58 -5.00
CA THR A 223 25.51 -13.26 -3.93
C THR A 223 26.94 -13.48 -4.43
N MET A 224 27.80 -12.46 -4.29
CA MET A 224 29.20 -12.52 -4.68
C MET A 224 30.01 -13.34 -3.70
N ILE A 225 30.86 -14.22 -4.22
CA ILE A 225 31.83 -14.97 -3.44
C ILE A 225 33.24 -14.64 -3.95
N VAL A 226 34.10 -14.22 -3.05
CA VAL A 226 35.52 -13.98 -3.29
C VAL A 226 36.30 -15.18 -2.73
N VAL A 227 37.02 -15.89 -3.61
CA VAL A 227 37.77 -17.07 -3.24
C VAL A 227 39.26 -16.72 -3.20
N GLU A 228 39.88 -16.96 -2.04
CA GLU A 228 41.31 -16.85 -1.89
C GLU A 228 42.01 -17.88 -2.81
N GLU A 229 43.08 -17.49 -3.51
CA GLU A 229 43.83 -18.34 -4.48
C GLU A 229 42.94 -18.89 -5.62
N GLY A 230 41.87 -18.16 -5.98
CA GLY A 230 40.93 -18.59 -7.01
C GLY A 230 41.23 -18.13 -8.42
N LYS A 231 42.24 -17.27 -8.64
CA LYS A 231 42.53 -16.68 -9.95
C LYS A 231 42.91 -17.72 -11.02
N ASP A 232 43.70 -18.70 -10.64
CA ASP A 232 44.15 -19.76 -11.56
C ASP A 232 43.06 -20.78 -11.91
N LEU A 233 41.89 -20.61 -11.28
CA LEU A 233 40.73 -21.48 -11.44
C LEU A 233 39.61 -20.83 -12.25
N LEU A 234 39.92 -19.76 -12.98
CA LEU A 234 38.95 -19.09 -13.84
C LEU A 234 38.27 -20.08 -14.80
N GLY A 235 36.93 -20.00 -14.87
CA GLY A 235 36.10 -20.88 -15.70
C GLY A 235 35.80 -22.25 -15.10
N LYS A 236 36.49 -22.66 -14.02
CA LYS A 236 36.30 -23.95 -13.33
C LYS A 236 35.27 -23.84 -12.21
N SER A 237 34.57 -24.94 -11.94
CA SER A 237 33.74 -25.12 -10.77
C SER A 237 34.54 -25.81 -9.69
N ILE A 238 34.48 -25.32 -8.46
CA ILE A 238 35.28 -25.78 -7.33
C ILE A 238 34.44 -25.80 -6.05
N ASP A 239 34.86 -26.61 -5.09
CA ASP A 239 34.31 -26.61 -3.75
C ASP A 239 35.12 -25.65 -2.87
N VAL A 240 34.39 -24.85 -2.11
CA VAL A 240 34.95 -23.82 -1.24
C VAL A 240 34.25 -23.80 0.12
N VAL A 241 34.97 -23.42 1.16
CA VAL A 241 34.39 -23.19 2.50
C VAL A 241 34.33 -21.68 2.77
N VAL A 242 33.15 -21.20 3.19
CA VAL A 242 32.98 -19.82 3.58
C VAL A 242 33.81 -19.52 4.82
N SER A 243 34.72 -18.55 4.72
CA SER A 243 35.55 -18.11 5.83
C SER A 243 34.93 -16.95 6.61
N ARG A 244 34.32 -15.99 5.91
CA ARG A 244 33.66 -14.83 6.50
C ARG A 244 32.59 -14.25 5.57
N VAL A 245 31.66 -13.51 6.17
CA VAL A 245 30.60 -12.79 5.46
C VAL A 245 30.69 -11.31 5.79
N ILE A 246 30.72 -10.46 4.77
CA ILE A 246 30.70 -9.01 4.93
C ILE A 246 29.40 -8.45 4.36
N GLN A 247 28.69 -7.65 5.15
CA GLN A 247 27.52 -6.91 4.69
C GLN A 247 27.97 -5.53 4.20
N THR A 248 27.64 -5.20 2.95
CA THR A 248 27.88 -3.89 2.35
C THR A 248 26.56 -3.20 2.00
N SER A 249 26.61 -1.93 1.67
CA SER A 249 25.45 -1.18 1.15
C SER A 249 24.88 -1.75 -0.15
N SER A 250 25.73 -2.40 -0.94
CA SER A 250 25.37 -3.01 -2.23
C SER A 250 24.98 -4.48 -2.15
N GLY A 251 25.05 -5.09 -0.96
CA GLY A 251 24.74 -6.51 -0.77
C GLY A 251 25.74 -7.23 0.11
N ARG A 252 25.64 -8.56 0.14
CA ARG A 252 26.58 -9.42 0.87
C ARG A 252 27.72 -9.89 -0.02
N ILE A 253 28.89 -9.98 0.58
CA ILE A 253 30.08 -10.56 -0.04
C ILE A 253 30.53 -11.68 0.89
N LEU A 254 30.67 -12.87 0.33
CA LEU A 254 31.22 -14.02 1.02
C LEU A 254 32.72 -14.13 0.67
N PHE A 255 33.55 -14.39 1.66
CA PHE A 255 34.91 -14.78 1.45
C PHE A 255 35.01 -16.27 1.72
N ALA A 256 35.71 -16.98 0.85
CA ALA A 256 35.83 -18.43 0.92
C ALA A 256 37.24 -18.88 0.62
N LYS A 257 37.57 -20.06 1.10
CA LYS A 257 38.82 -20.76 0.82
C LYS A 257 38.52 -22.03 0.05
N LYS A 258 39.41 -22.40 -0.86
CA LYS A 258 39.33 -23.68 -1.56
C LYS A 258 39.47 -24.83 -0.55
N ILE A 259 38.67 -25.88 -0.76
CA ILE A 259 38.82 -27.16 -0.07
C ILE A 259 39.80 -28.04 -0.85
#